data_5257b67f6eccf8110a011f135798cf58
#
_entry.id   5257b67f6eccf8110a011f135798cf58
#
_cell.length_a   1.000
_cell.length_b   1.000
_cell.length_c   1.000
_cell.angle_alpha   90.00
_cell.angle_beta   90.00
_cell.angle_gamma   90.00
#
_symmetry.space_group_name_H-M   'P 1'
#
loop_
_entity.id
_entity.type
_entity.pdbx_description
1 polymer ?
#
loop_
_entity_poly.entity_id
_entity_poly.type
_entity_poly.pdbx_seq_one_letter_code
_entity_poly.pdbx_strand_id
1 'polypeptide(L)'
;MTDTERIELPGGYVIGGDKAGAEEAFVAARAAELGRKCGSCSLCCKLLNIEEEDITKPAHTWCQHCRPGHGGCSIYRQRPLVCRAFACQWLIDGLFGDEWIPTRSKMVLRMTPGPDQMATLFVYVDDPTVWRRSPYLEQLRERSARMRVIVDYRDRCITIYPDREVEFRKGEAVLSGPDGWFVIVPEERAAELLDRRYASRQPFALNEPGVRFTRGVSF
;
A
#
# COMPACT_ATOMS: atom_id res chain seq x y z
N MET A 1 15.14 6.33 -31.86
CA MET A 1 13.85 5.84 -31.33
C MET A 1 14.14 4.45 -30.86
N THR A 2 14.36 4.26 -29.57
CA THR A 2 14.71 2.97 -28.96
C THR A 2 13.42 2.26 -28.57
N ASP A 3 13.17 1.10 -29.18
CA ASP A 3 12.13 0.17 -28.76
C ASP A 3 12.33 -0.19 -27.29
N THR A 4 11.44 0.30 -26.44
CA THR A 4 11.45 -0.06 -25.02
C THR A 4 10.78 -1.42 -24.92
N GLU A 5 11.55 -2.45 -24.63
CA GLU A 5 11.09 -3.83 -24.46
C GLU A 5 9.86 -3.88 -23.52
N ARG A 6 8.81 -4.47 -24.01
CA ARG A 6 7.56 -4.72 -23.27
C ARG A 6 7.73 -6.03 -22.50
N ILE A 7 7.77 -5.95 -21.17
CA ILE A 7 7.83 -7.12 -20.28
C ILE A 7 6.47 -7.31 -19.62
N GLU A 8 5.84 -8.45 -19.86
CA GLU A 8 4.61 -8.85 -19.17
C GLU A 8 4.96 -9.67 -17.92
N LEU A 9 4.54 -9.20 -16.75
CA LEU A 9 4.68 -9.91 -15.49
C LEU A 9 3.43 -10.73 -15.18
N PRO A 10 3.54 -11.81 -14.37
CA PRO A 10 2.39 -12.56 -13.89
C PRO A 10 1.40 -11.64 -13.17
N GLY A 11 0.11 -11.71 -13.55
CA GLY A 11 -0.93 -10.81 -13.05
C GLY A 11 -1.26 -9.63 -13.96
N GLY A 12 -0.72 -9.60 -15.21
CA GLY A 12 -1.05 -8.58 -16.22
C GLY A 12 -0.32 -7.25 -16.07
N TYR A 13 0.75 -7.19 -15.28
CA TYR A 13 1.60 -6.01 -15.19
C TYR A 13 2.52 -5.93 -16.41
N VAL A 14 2.53 -4.77 -17.08
CA VAL A 14 3.40 -4.46 -18.22
C VAL A 14 4.46 -3.45 -17.81
N ILE A 15 5.74 -3.77 -18.07
CA ILE A 15 6.86 -2.84 -17.89
C ILE A 15 7.37 -2.44 -19.28
N GLY A 16 7.36 -1.13 -19.59
CA GLY A 16 7.79 -0.59 -20.88
C GLY A 16 6.64 -0.16 -21.81
N GLY A 17 6.91 0.67 -22.80
CA GLY A 17 5.92 1.25 -23.70
C GLY A 17 5.16 2.45 -23.11
N ASP A 18 3.99 2.78 -23.63
CA ASP A 18 3.04 3.71 -23.01
C ASP A 18 2.41 3.04 -21.78
N LYS A 19 3.22 2.92 -20.76
CA LYS A 19 2.91 2.23 -19.50
C LYS A 19 1.61 2.74 -18.88
N ALA A 20 1.38 4.00 -18.99
CA ALA A 20 0.25 4.68 -18.36
C ALA A 20 -1.07 4.45 -19.08
N GLY A 21 -1.07 4.47 -20.40
CA GLY A 21 -2.25 4.11 -21.19
C GLY A 21 -2.61 2.63 -21.01
N ALA A 22 -1.61 1.76 -20.92
CA ALA A 22 -1.81 0.33 -20.65
C ALA A 22 -2.38 0.09 -19.24
N GLU A 23 -1.89 0.79 -18.22
CA GLU A 23 -2.43 0.69 -16.85
C GLU A 23 -3.88 1.20 -16.77
N GLU A 24 -4.20 2.32 -17.42
CA GLU A 24 -5.58 2.84 -17.47
C GLU A 24 -6.54 1.86 -18.17
N ALA A 25 -6.12 1.29 -19.29
CA ALA A 25 -6.91 0.29 -20.02
C ALA A 25 -7.12 -0.99 -19.20
N PHE A 26 -6.08 -1.47 -18.52
CA PHE A 26 -6.17 -2.62 -17.62
C PHE A 26 -7.16 -2.36 -16.48
N VAL A 27 -7.06 -1.21 -15.81
CA VAL A 27 -7.98 -0.81 -14.73
C VAL A 27 -9.43 -0.76 -15.23
N ALA A 28 -9.66 -0.17 -16.40
CA ALA A 28 -11.00 -0.06 -16.98
C ALA A 28 -11.58 -1.46 -17.31
N ALA A 29 -10.78 -2.34 -17.91
CA ALA A 29 -11.19 -3.69 -18.25
C ALA A 29 -11.53 -4.54 -17.01
N ARG A 30 -10.65 -4.52 -15.99
CA ARG A 30 -10.87 -5.26 -14.75
C ARG A 30 -12.08 -4.75 -13.97
N ALA A 31 -12.26 -3.44 -13.88
CA ALA A 31 -13.43 -2.85 -13.22
C ALA A 31 -14.74 -3.23 -13.94
N ALA A 32 -14.75 -3.23 -15.27
CA ALA A 32 -15.90 -3.63 -16.06
C ALA A 32 -16.24 -5.12 -15.88
N GLU A 33 -15.22 -6.00 -15.90
CA GLU A 33 -15.37 -7.44 -15.65
C GLU A 33 -16.03 -7.73 -14.30
N LEU A 34 -15.63 -6.98 -13.26
CA LEU A 34 -16.18 -7.11 -11.91
C LEU A 34 -17.49 -6.33 -11.70
N GLY A 35 -17.99 -5.61 -12.71
CA GLY A 35 -19.16 -4.74 -12.58
C GLY A 35 -18.96 -3.55 -11.62
N ARG A 36 -17.71 -3.15 -11.39
CA ARG A 36 -17.34 -2.12 -10.40
C ARG A 36 -17.00 -0.79 -11.03
N LYS A 37 -17.21 0.27 -10.27
CA LYS A 37 -16.85 1.64 -10.67
C LYS A 37 -16.52 2.49 -9.44
N CYS A 38 -15.62 3.45 -9.60
CA CYS A 38 -15.28 4.41 -8.54
C CYS A 38 -16.50 5.23 -8.05
N GLY A 39 -17.41 5.58 -8.96
CA GLY A 39 -18.60 6.36 -8.62
C GLY A 39 -18.26 7.70 -7.97
N SER A 40 -18.93 8.00 -6.86
CA SER A 40 -18.72 9.22 -6.06
C SER A 40 -17.61 9.08 -5.01
N CYS A 41 -16.89 7.97 -4.99
CA CYS A 41 -15.79 7.78 -4.05
C CYS A 41 -14.66 8.75 -4.35
N SER A 42 -14.17 9.42 -3.31
CA SER A 42 -13.05 10.39 -3.39
C SER A 42 -11.99 10.13 -2.34
N LEU A 43 -11.98 8.96 -1.71
CA LEU A 43 -11.11 8.70 -0.57
C LEU A 43 -9.62 8.68 -0.94
N CYS A 44 -9.26 8.20 -2.13
CA CYS A 44 -7.89 8.29 -2.65
C CYS A 44 -7.43 9.75 -2.81
N CYS A 45 -8.33 10.68 -3.14
CA CYS A 45 -8.03 12.11 -3.21
C CYS A 45 -7.70 12.72 -1.85
N LYS A 46 -7.96 12.04 -0.75
CA LYS A 46 -7.58 12.45 0.61
C LYS A 46 -6.36 11.70 1.11
N LEU A 47 -6.39 10.38 1.06
CA LEU A 47 -5.46 9.54 1.80
C LEU A 47 -4.07 9.44 1.17
N LEU A 48 -4.00 9.42 -0.17
CA LEU A 48 -2.74 9.17 -0.86
C LEU A 48 -1.89 10.44 -0.97
N ASN A 49 -0.57 10.27 -0.89
CA ASN A 49 0.39 11.27 -1.32
C ASN A 49 0.43 11.32 -2.85
N ILE A 50 0.59 12.51 -3.41
CA ILE A 50 0.79 12.74 -4.85
C ILE A 50 1.94 13.73 -4.99
N GLU A 51 2.98 13.33 -5.71
CA GLU A 51 4.16 14.13 -6.00
C GLU A 51 4.48 14.00 -7.50
N GLU A 52 3.77 14.78 -8.29
CA GLU A 52 3.93 14.84 -9.74
C GLU A 52 4.13 16.31 -10.17
N GLU A 53 4.70 16.52 -11.37
CA GLU A 53 4.98 17.85 -11.88
C GLU A 53 3.74 18.76 -11.87
N ASP A 54 2.59 18.22 -12.28
CA ASP A 54 1.33 18.97 -12.41
C ASP A 54 0.53 19.05 -11.10
N ILE A 55 0.83 18.22 -10.10
CA ILE A 55 0.05 18.16 -8.87
C ILE A 55 0.86 17.61 -7.71
N THR A 56 0.96 18.39 -6.66
CA THR A 56 1.55 17.97 -5.39
C THR A 56 0.49 18.05 -4.29
N LYS A 57 0.35 16.95 -3.56
CA LYS A 57 -0.63 16.84 -2.48
C LYS A 57 -0.11 15.89 -1.38
N PRO A 58 0.09 16.38 -0.15
CA PRO A 58 0.43 15.51 0.97
C PRO A 58 -0.65 14.45 1.23
N ALA A 59 -0.24 13.31 1.77
CA ALA A 59 -1.18 12.33 2.30
C ALA A 59 -2.10 12.94 3.36
N HIS A 60 -3.30 12.40 3.53
CA HIS A 60 -4.33 12.85 4.48
C HIS A 60 -4.82 14.30 4.27
N THR A 61 -4.51 14.91 3.15
CA THR A 61 -4.97 16.24 2.74
C THR A 61 -5.87 16.12 1.53
N TRP A 62 -6.99 16.86 1.50
CA TRP A 62 -7.86 16.86 0.33
C TRP A 62 -7.17 17.47 -0.88
N CYS A 63 -7.26 16.78 -2.01
CA CYS A 63 -6.85 17.34 -3.30
C CYS A 63 -7.69 18.60 -3.60
N GLN A 64 -7.05 19.65 -4.11
CA GLN A 64 -7.73 20.89 -4.50
C GLN A 64 -8.83 20.71 -5.55
N HIS A 65 -8.74 19.67 -6.38
CA HIS A 65 -9.73 19.31 -7.38
C HIS A 65 -10.81 18.37 -6.86
N CYS A 66 -10.76 17.97 -5.59
CA CYS A 66 -11.74 17.08 -5.00
C CYS A 66 -12.92 17.87 -4.43
N ARG A 67 -14.12 17.37 -4.72
CA ARG A 67 -15.39 17.88 -4.13
C ARG A 67 -15.98 16.78 -3.25
N PRO A 68 -15.57 16.68 -1.99
CA PRO A 68 -16.03 15.63 -1.09
C PRO A 68 -17.56 15.67 -0.93
N GLY A 69 -18.23 14.51 -1.12
CA GLY A 69 -19.69 14.44 -1.03
C GLY A 69 -20.46 15.00 -2.24
N HIS A 70 -19.79 15.63 -3.21
CA HIS A 70 -20.42 16.28 -4.37
C HIS A 70 -19.92 15.75 -5.73
N GLY A 71 -19.63 14.46 -5.83
CA GLY A 71 -19.30 13.83 -7.11
C GLY A 71 -17.80 13.66 -7.41
N GLY A 72 -16.94 13.79 -6.42
CA GLY A 72 -15.53 13.41 -6.56
C GLY A 72 -14.66 14.50 -7.19
N CYS A 73 -13.93 14.15 -8.26
CA CYS A 73 -12.93 15.02 -8.88
C CYS A 73 -13.56 15.99 -9.89
N SER A 74 -13.34 17.32 -9.75
CA SER A 74 -13.85 18.33 -10.66
C SER A 74 -13.20 18.29 -12.05
N ILE A 75 -12.01 17.71 -12.14
CA ILE A 75 -11.24 17.56 -13.40
C ILE A 75 -11.17 16.08 -13.82
N TYR A 76 -12.19 15.26 -13.54
CA TYR A 76 -12.14 13.81 -13.70
C TYR A 76 -11.63 13.35 -15.08
N ARG A 77 -12.06 13.99 -16.16
CA ARG A 77 -11.65 13.67 -17.54
C ARG A 77 -10.23 14.13 -17.86
N GLN A 78 -9.71 15.10 -17.14
CA GLN A 78 -8.40 15.74 -17.33
C GLN A 78 -7.45 15.45 -16.17
N ARG A 79 -7.72 14.36 -15.43
CA ARG A 79 -6.88 13.96 -14.29
C ARG A 79 -5.43 13.75 -14.73
N PRO A 80 -4.46 14.17 -13.90
CA PRO A 80 -3.06 13.78 -14.09
C PRO A 80 -2.90 12.28 -14.24
N LEU A 81 -1.85 11.86 -14.91
CA LEU A 81 -1.58 10.47 -15.23
C LEU A 81 -1.58 9.57 -13.99
N VAL A 82 -0.91 9.99 -12.92
CA VAL A 82 -0.88 9.28 -11.64
C VAL A 82 -2.28 8.98 -11.10
N CYS A 83 -3.24 9.88 -11.30
CA CYS A 83 -4.62 9.67 -10.88
C CYS A 83 -5.42 8.75 -11.84
N ARG A 84 -5.03 8.68 -13.12
CA ARG A 84 -5.68 7.80 -14.12
C ARG A 84 -5.18 6.37 -14.00
N ALA A 85 -3.88 6.21 -13.80
CA ALA A 85 -3.23 4.91 -13.59
C ALA A 85 -3.53 4.29 -12.21
N PHE A 86 -3.89 5.12 -11.20
CA PHE A 86 -4.21 4.59 -9.88
C PHE A 86 -5.54 3.84 -9.87
N ALA A 87 -5.50 2.59 -9.41
CA ALA A 87 -6.68 1.82 -9.05
C ALA A 87 -6.65 1.41 -7.58
N CYS A 88 -7.74 1.69 -6.85
CA CYS A 88 -7.99 1.04 -5.57
C CYS A 88 -8.11 -0.47 -5.80
N GLN A 89 -7.45 -1.29 -4.97
CA GLN A 89 -7.45 -2.74 -5.13
C GLN A 89 -8.86 -3.34 -5.15
N TRP A 90 -9.78 -2.81 -4.34
CA TRP A 90 -11.19 -3.20 -4.41
C TRP A 90 -11.77 -3.07 -5.83
N LEU A 91 -11.37 -2.05 -6.60
CA LEU A 91 -11.94 -1.80 -7.93
C LEU A 91 -11.56 -2.90 -8.94
N ILE A 92 -10.36 -3.47 -8.82
CA ILE A 92 -9.74 -4.34 -9.83
C ILE A 92 -9.50 -5.77 -9.37
N ASP A 93 -9.69 -6.09 -8.10
CA ASP A 93 -9.43 -7.41 -7.54
C ASP A 93 -10.69 -8.01 -6.90
N GLY A 94 -11.15 -9.11 -7.47
CA GLY A 94 -12.34 -9.84 -7.01
C GLY A 94 -12.21 -10.50 -5.63
N LEU A 95 -10.99 -10.57 -5.07
CA LEU A 95 -10.76 -11.09 -3.72
C LEU A 95 -11.21 -10.14 -2.60
N PHE A 96 -11.52 -8.88 -2.94
CA PHE A 96 -12.09 -7.92 -2.00
C PHE A 96 -13.59 -7.78 -2.26
N GLY A 97 -14.41 -8.21 -1.31
CA GLY A 97 -15.87 -8.13 -1.38
C GLY A 97 -16.42 -6.70 -1.20
N ASP A 98 -17.73 -6.56 -1.16
CA ASP A 98 -18.42 -5.27 -1.05
C ASP A 98 -18.21 -4.57 0.29
N GLU A 99 -17.80 -5.30 1.32
CA GLU A 99 -17.38 -4.71 2.60
C GLU A 99 -16.19 -3.78 2.42
N TRP A 100 -15.31 -4.06 1.44
CA TRP A 100 -14.12 -3.27 1.15
C TRP A 100 -14.37 -2.04 0.27
N ILE A 101 -15.61 -1.78 -0.17
CA ILE A 101 -15.93 -0.53 -0.88
C ILE A 101 -15.41 0.66 -0.05
N PRO A 102 -14.53 1.53 -0.60
CA PRO A 102 -13.89 2.57 0.20
C PRO A 102 -14.87 3.52 0.90
N THR A 103 -16.04 3.76 0.31
CA THR A 103 -17.09 4.58 0.95
C THR A 103 -17.68 3.91 2.19
N ARG A 104 -17.65 2.57 2.29
CA ARG A 104 -18.10 1.78 3.44
C ARG A 104 -16.97 1.52 4.42
N SER A 105 -15.89 0.94 3.94
CA SER A 105 -14.73 0.55 4.76
C SER A 105 -13.96 1.75 5.33
N LYS A 106 -14.02 2.91 4.66
CA LYS A 106 -13.19 4.10 4.93
C LYS A 106 -11.69 3.84 4.72
N MET A 107 -11.36 2.84 3.88
CA MET A 107 -10.00 2.43 3.56
C MET A 107 -9.77 2.48 2.05
N VAL A 108 -8.54 2.82 1.66
CA VAL A 108 -8.05 2.69 0.28
C VAL A 108 -7.00 1.60 0.27
N LEU A 109 -7.16 0.62 -0.60
CA LEU A 109 -6.27 -0.51 -0.73
C LEU A 109 -5.37 -0.34 -1.96
N ARG A 110 -4.08 -0.61 -1.81
CA ARG A 110 -3.12 -0.63 -2.91
C ARG A 110 -2.19 -1.84 -2.77
N MET A 111 -2.04 -2.59 -3.84
CA MET A 111 -1.05 -3.66 -3.93
C MET A 111 0.20 -3.15 -4.66
N THR A 112 1.38 -3.46 -4.14
CA THR A 112 2.65 -3.19 -4.81
C THR A 112 3.55 -4.43 -4.74
N PRO A 113 4.40 -4.67 -5.74
CA PRO A 113 5.48 -5.63 -5.60
C PRO A 113 6.41 -5.18 -4.45
N GLY A 114 6.82 -6.10 -3.60
CA GLY A 114 7.85 -5.86 -2.61
C GLY A 114 9.25 -6.15 -3.15
N PRO A 115 10.32 -5.68 -2.47
CA PRO A 115 11.70 -5.86 -2.90
C PRO A 115 12.15 -7.33 -2.92
N ASP A 116 11.49 -8.19 -2.16
CA ASP A 116 11.71 -9.63 -2.04
C ASP A 116 10.73 -10.46 -2.88
N GLN A 117 10.10 -9.86 -3.88
CA GLN A 117 9.04 -10.42 -4.72
C GLN A 117 7.74 -10.77 -3.96
N MET A 118 7.69 -10.56 -2.66
CA MET A 118 6.46 -10.69 -1.88
C MET A 118 5.59 -9.45 -2.09
N ALA A 119 4.34 -9.65 -2.50
CA ALA A 119 3.40 -8.55 -2.64
C ALA A 119 3.16 -7.84 -1.30
N THR A 120 3.02 -6.52 -1.35
CA THR A 120 2.66 -5.71 -0.18
C THR A 120 1.30 -5.08 -0.41
N LEU A 121 0.35 -5.38 0.47
CA LEU A 121 -0.94 -4.72 0.55
C LEU A 121 -0.85 -3.53 1.51
N PHE A 122 -0.94 -2.33 0.96
CA PHE A 122 -1.11 -1.12 1.76
C PHE A 122 -2.59 -0.84 2.00
N VAL A 123 -2.93 -0.56 3.25
CA VAL A 123 -4.27 -0.18 3.73
C VAL A 123 -4.21 1.24 4.25
N TYR A 124 -4.55 2.21 3.42
CA TYR A 124 -4.55 3.63 3.80
C TYR A 124 -5.82 3.98 4.55
N VAL A 125 -5.68 4.56 5.73
CA VAL A 125 -6.79 4.91 6.62
C VAL A 125 -6.66 6.36 7.13
N ASP A 126 -7.80 7.00 7.41
CA ASP A 126 -7.85 8.31 8.07
C ASP A 126 -8.18 8.19 9.57
N ASP A 127 -8.87 7.11 9.93
CA ASP A 127 -9.17 6.73 11.31
C ASP A 127 -8.40 5.43 11.63
N PRO A 128 -7.52 5.44 12.66
CA PRO A 128 -6.67 4.31 12.98
C PRO A 128 -7.43 3.08 13.51
N THR A 129 -8.74 3.17 13.70
CA THR A 129 -9.55 2.08 14.26
C THR A 129 -10.37 1.31 13.23
N VAL A 130 -10.58 1.85 12.03
CA VAL A 130 -11.51 1.27 11.04
C VAL A 130 -11.13 -0.14 10.60
N TRP A 131 -9.83 -0.39 10.42
CA TRP A 131 -9.31 -1.68 9.98
C TRP A 131 -9.37 -2.78 11.05
N ARG A 132 -9.57 -2.40 12.32
CA ARG A 132 -9.70 -3.33 13.46
C ARG A 132 -11.12 -3.89 13.60
N ARG A 133 -12.07 -3.34 12.86
CA ARG A 133 -13.47 -3.79 12.91
C ARG A 133 -13.64 -5.07 12.11
N SER A 134 -14.50 -5.96 12.57
CA SER A 134 -14.92 -7.14 11.78
C SER A 134 -15.65 -6.68 10.50
N PRO A 135 -15.40 -7.31 9.35
CA PRO A 135 -14.55 -8.49 9.11
C PRO A 135 -13.10 -8.13 8.68
N TYR A 136 -12.70 -6.86 8.76
CA TYR A 136 -11.46 -6.39 8.15
C TYR A 136 -10.22 -6.97 8.81
N LEU A 137 -10.12 -6.91 10.15
CA LEU A 137 -8.94 -7.41 10.86
C LEU A 137 -8.70 -8.90 10.56
N GLU A 138 -9.75 -9.71 10.63
CA GLU A 138 -9.66 -11.14 10.36
C GLU A 138 -9.16 -11.42 8.94
N GLN A 139 -9.71 -10.70 7.96
CA GLN A 139 -9.30 -10.84 6.57
C GLN A 139 -7.87 -10.33 6.33
N LEU A 140 -7.43 -9.27 7.00
CA LEU A 140 -6.04 -8.76 6.89
C LEU A 140 -5.05 -9.74 7.51
N ARG A 141 -5.39 -10.36 8.65
CA ARG A 141 -4.59 -11.42 9.30
C ARG A 141 -4.45 -12.64 8.39
N GLU A 142 -5.54 -13.10 7.79
CA GLU A 142 -5.50 -14.21 6.84
C GLU A 142 -4.58 -13.90 5.65
N ARG A 143 -4.69 -12.69 5.08
CA ARG A 143 -3.84 -12.26 3.95
C ARG A 143 -2.37 -12.13 4.37
N SER A 144 -2.09 -11.74 5.60
CA SER A 144 -0.72 -11.56 6.09
C SER A 144 0.10 -12.87 6.17
N ALA A 145 -0.56 -14.03 6.07
CA ALA A 145 0.11 -15.31 5.92
C ALA A 145 0.75 -15.52 4.53
N ARG A 146 0.35 -14.72 3.53
CA ARG A 146 0.77 -14.90 2.12
C ARG A 146 1.39 -13.65 1.51
N MET A 147 1.20 -12.50 2.12
CA MET A 147 1.72 -11.21 1.63
C MET A 147 2.01 -10.29 2.80
N ARG A 148 2.82 -9.27 2.56
CA ARG A 148 3.01 -8.22 3.56
C ARG A 148 1.76 -7.34 3.62
N VAL A 149 1.24 -7.08 4.81
CA VAL A 149 0.09 -6.20 5.02
C VAL A 149 0.53 -5.04 5.89
N ILE A 150 0.39 -3.81 5.37
CA ILE A 150 0.79 -2.59 6.08
C ILE A 150 -0.40 -1.63 6.13
N VAL A 151 -0.84 -1.28 7.33
CA VAL A 151 -1.78 -0.18 7.55
C VAL A 151 -0.99 1.10 7.63
N ASP A 152 -1.34 2.06 6.77
CA ASP A 152 -0.72 3.39 6.69
C ASP A 152 -1.67 4.43 7.31
N TYR A 153 -1.24 5.06 8.39
CA TYR A 153 -1.96 6.10 9.10
C TYR A 153 -1.04 7.26 9.46
N ARG A 154 -1.12 8.36 8.73
CA ARG A 154 -0.32 9.59 8.94
C ARG A 154 1.18 9.34 8.95
N ASP A 155 1.83 9.48 10.13
CA ASP A 155 3.25 9.23 10.37
C ASP A 155 3.56 7.81 10.86
N ARG A 156 2.52 6.98 11.03
CA ARG A 156 2.62 5.61 11.56
C ARG A 156 2.26 4.59 10.52
N CYS A 157 2.95 3.47 10.60
CA CYS A 157 2.65 2.26 9.84
C CYS A 157 2.51 1.09 10.81
N ILE A 158 1.64 0.14 10.48
CA ILE A 158 1.45 -1.07 11.26
C ILE A 158 1.53 -2.26 10.32
N THR A 159 2.56 -3.10 10.50
CA THR A 159 2.59 -4.40 9.82
C THR A 159 1.70 -5.38 10.57
N ILE A 160 0.78 -6.02 9.84
CA ILE A 160 -0.08 -7.07 10.36
C ILE A 160 0.54 -8.43 10.05
N TYR A 161 0.67 -9.25 11.07
CA TYR A 161 1.04 -10.65 11.01
C TYR A 161 -0.17 -11.52 11.39
N PRO A 162 -0.14 -12.84 11.16
CA PRO A 162 -1.28 -13.70 11.50
C PRO A 162 -1.70 -13.67 12.98
N ASP A 163 -0.76 -13.46 13.90
CA ASP A 163 -0.97 -13.54 15.35
C ASP A 163 -0.69 -12.23 16.10
N ARG A 164 -0.17 -11.22 15.43
CA ARG A 164 0.25 -9.95 16.06
C ARG A 164 0.36 -8.80 15.09
N GLU A 165 0.58 -7.62 15.63
CA GLU A 165 0.91 -6.42 14.87
C GLU A 165 2.20 -5.76 15.36
N VAL A 166 2.89 -5.06 14.47
CA VAL A 166 4.10 -4.28 14.78
C VAL A 166 3.96 -2.87 14.25
N GLU A 167 3.95 -1.89 15.16
CA GLU A 167 3.89 -0.47 14.82
C GLU A 167 5.30 0.09 14.59
N PHE A 168 5.45 0.89 13.55
CA PHE A 168 6.67 1.62 13.20
C PHE A 168 6.31 2.97 12.56
N ARG A 169 7.28 3.86 12.41
CA ARG A 169 7.08 5.17 11.76
C ARG A 169 7.43 5.14 10.29
N LYS A 170 6.91 6.07 9.52
CA LYS A 170 7.38 6.31 8.14
C LYS A 170 8.87 6.63 8.15
N GLY A 171 9.61 6.08 7.18
CA GLY A 171 11.07 6.12 7.15
C GLY A 171 11.75 5.05 8.02
N GLU A 172 10.99 4.15 8.61
CA GLU A 172 11.49 2.96 9.30
C GLU A 172 11.06 1.69 8.56
N ALA A 173 11.84 0.63 8.70
CA ALA A 173 11.55 -0.72 8.21
C ALA A 173 11.46 -1.71 9.38
N VAL A 174 10.64 -2.74 9.20
CA VAL A 174 10.50 -3.84 10.17
C VAL A 174 11.17 -5.08 9.58
N LEU A 175 12.16 -5.59 10.29
CA LEU A 175 12.90 -6.81 9.94
C LEU A 175 12.55 -7.92 10.94
N SER A 176 12.47 -9.17 10.44
CA SER A 176 12.28 -10.32 11.32
C SER A 176 13.56 -10.59 12.10
N GLY A 177 13.47 -10.66 13.40
CA GLY A 177 14.52 -11.04 14.33
C GLY A 177 14.43 -12.52 14.72
N PRO A 178 15.32 -13.00 15.61
CA PRO A 178 15.24 -14.33 16.20
C PRO A 178 14.11 -14.42 17.23
N ASP A 179 13.66 -15.64 17.52
CA ASP A 179 12.77 -15.98 18.63
C ASP A 179 11.45 -15.13 18.67
N GLY A 180 10.92 -14.79 17.49
CA GLY A 180 9.69 -14.01 17.37
C GLY A 180 9.85 -12.51 17.69
N TRP A 181 11.09 -12.02 17.79
CA TRP A 181 11.37 -10.60 17.88
C TRP A 181 11.34 -9.95 16.49
N PHE A 182 11.02 -8.68 16.46
CA PHE A 182 11.15 -7.79 15.30
C PHE A 182 12.18 -6.71 15.61
N VAL A 183 12.87 -6.28 14.57
CA VAL A 183 13.85 -5.21 14.63
C VAL A 183 13.33 -4.06 13.78
N ILE A 184 13.12 -2.91 14.38
CA ILE A 184 12.70 -1.69 13.68
C ILE A 184 13.95 -0.83 13.48
N VAL A 185 14.22 -0.48 12.22
CA VAL A 185 15.43 0.24 11.81
C VAL A 185 15.07 1.40 10.88
N PRO A 186 15.91 2.44 10.76
CA PRO A 186 15.77 3.41 9.68
C PRO A 186 15.74 2.71 8.31
N GLU A 187 14.84 3.14 7.43
CA GLU A 187 14.62 2.47 6.13
C GLU A 187 15.90 2.48 5.27
N GLU A 188 16.65 3.57 5.29
CA GLU A 188 17.91 3.71 4.57
C GLU A 188 19.00 2.73 5.03
N ARG A 189 18.88 2.19 6.24
CA ARG A 189 19.82 1.21 6.82
C ARG A 189 19.35 -0.24 6.69
N ALA A 190 18.10 -0.45 6.28
CA ALA A 190 17.50 -1.78 6.27
C ALA A 190 18.27 -2.77 5.37
N ALA A 191 18.65 -2.34 4.16
CA ALA A 191 19.41 -3.16 3.22
C ALA A 191 20.79 -3.53 3.78
N GLU A 192 21.56 -2.55 4.26
CA GLU A 192 22.90 -2.78 4.88
C GLU A 192 22.83 -3.75 6.04
N LEU A 193 21.84 -3.58 6.92
CA LEU A 193 21.67 -4.44 8.10
C LEU A 193 21.28 -5.86 7.73
N LEU A 194 20.44 -6.04 6.69
CA LEU A 194 20.10 -7.36 6.16
C LEU A 194 21.32 -8.03 5.54
N ASP A 195 22.08 -7.35 4.69
CA ASP A 195 23.27 -7.89 4.05
C ASP A 195 24.31 -8.29 5.09
N ARG A 196 24.55 -7.45 6.09
CA ARG A 196 25.47 -7.75 7.19
C ARG A 196 25.02 -8.98 8.00
N ARG A 197 23.73 -9.13 8.27
CA ARG A 197 23.16 -10.29 8.94
C ARG A 197 23.35 -11.57 8.14
N TYR A 198 23.10 -11.53 6.84
CA TYR A 198 23.29 -12.69 5.97
C TYR A 198 24.76 -13.09 5.84
N ALA A 199 25.67 -12.12 5.72
CA ALA A 199 27.10 -12.37 5.59
C ALA A 199 27.74 -12.90 6.88
N SER A 200 27.40 -12.34 8.03
CA SER A 200 28.07 -12.65 9.31
C SER A 200 27.36 -13.69 10.17
N ARG A 201 26.12 -14.01 9.88
CA ARG A 201 25.22 -14.83 10.73
C ARG A 201 25.10 -14.32 12.17
N GLN A 202 25.49 -13.07 12.41
CA GLN A 202 25.41 -12.46 13.74
C GLN A 202 24.04 -11.84 13.97
N PRO A 203 23.48 -11.91 15.18
CA PRO A 203 22.28 -11.19 15.53
C PRO A 203 22.54 -9.68 15.50
N PHE A 204 21.47 -8.89 15.33
CA PHE A 204 21.57 -7.44 15.46
C PHE A 204 22.10 -7.04 16.84
N ALA A 205 23.03 -6.09 16.89
CA ALA A 205 23.52 -5.59 18.16
C ALA A 205 22.45 -4.73 18.86
N LEU A 206 22.20 -4.99 20.13
CA LEU A 206 21.18 -4.29 20.93
C LEU A 206 21.42 -2.78 21.08
N ASN A 207 22.65 -2.31 20.83
CA ASN A 207 23.09 -0.94 21.08
C ASN A 207 23.32 -0.14 19.78
N GLU A 208 22.82 -0.59 18.64
CA GLU A 208 22.98 0.18 17.41
C GLU A 208 22.07 1.40 17.39
N PRO A 209 22.56 2.61 17.04
CA PRO A 209 21.74 3.81 16.96
C PRO A 209 20.54 3.64 16.01
N GLY A 210 19.36 4.04 16.47
CA GLY A 210 18.11 3.94 15.69
C GLY A 210 17.52 2.54 15.58
N VAL A 211 18.15 1.51 16.17
CA VAL A 211 17.62 0.13 16.20
C VAL A 211 16.74 -0.07 17.43
N ARG A 212 15.52 -0.56 17.21
CA ARG A 212 14.56 -0.89 18.28
C ARG A 212 14.12 -2.34 18.15
N PHE A 213 13.89 -3.00 19.28
CA PHE A 213 13.41 -4.37 19.32
C PHE A 213 11.99 -4.43 19.89
N THR A 214 11.15 -5.24 19.30
CA THR A 214 9.77 -5.46 19.78
C THR A 214 9.31 -6.88 19.46
N ARG A 215 8.40 -7.41 20.25
CA ARG A 215 7.64 -8.62 19.90
C ARG A 215 6.32 -8.31 19.20
N GLY A 216 6.02 -7.04 19.03
CA GLY A 216 4.71 -6.59 18.58
C GLY A 216 3.65 -6.74 19.68
N VAL A 217 2.41 -6.47 19.30
CA VAL A 217 1.23 -6.65 20.17
C VAL A 217 0.43 -7.83 19.62
N SER A 218 0.21 -8.84 20.46
CA SER A 218 -0.63 -10.00 20.09
C SER A 218 -2.10 -9.58 20.04
N PHE A 219 -2.86 -10.22 19.17
CA PHE A 219 -4.30 -10.03 19.05
C PHE A 219 -5.07 -10.77 20.12
#